data_5d60290c13dc1c3138cc9c6513c62b3f
#
_entry.id   5d60290c13dc1c3138cc9c6513c62b3f
#
_cell.length_a   1.000
_cell.length_b   1.000
_cell.length_c   1.000
_cell.angle_alpha   90.00
_cell.angle_beta   90.00
_cell.angle_gamma   90.00
#
_symmetry.space_group_name_H-M   'P 1'
#
loop_
_entity.id
_entity.type
_entity.pdbx_description
1 polymer ?
#
loop_
_entity_poly.entity_id
_entity_poly.type
_entity_poly.pdbx_seq_one_letter_code
_entity_poly.pdbx_strand_id
1 'polypeptide(L)'
;LSATIWDAVAMLYTEGQRIIASEYPMISSWKTKIKQLDLYRIHHFNNVAKATSLKHLQMAMHWYNLQELPFKYDHVVKDKEVKPILEYNKNDVMSTYEFYTHSKEEIQFRKRIKKSYGIDCMNYPDVKIGEEILIIENAKALGIPLKQFRQMRTKRTFIKLEKCILPIVKFKSSEFNKALEFFKSKTVHAMNTKGVLDHTVIYKGMKYDFGGGGIHGTCGSGVFRSDEKGDLILVDVSSYYPNLAIQNGFFPQHLSSTFCEVGDKLYQQRMQAKKDGDNQMVSAIKLALNGALFGKSNDEHSPMYDTKFMFDITINGQLLLCMLSERLADEGIKIIQINTDGILVKVTKDERILLDKWCKRWETLTKLKLDYDHFKVIVQRDVNNYSGTFTDNSTKEKGAFAINKPWNKDHSMKIV
;
A
#
# COMPACT_ATOMS: atom_id res chain seq x y z
N LEU A 1 11.38 -43.69 19.61
CA LEU A 1 10.34 -44.23 18.71
C LEU A 1 10.73 -43.88 17.28
N SER A 2 11.28 -44.84 16.55
CA SER A 2 11.56 -44.70 15.11
C SER A 2 10.22 -44.79 14.38
N ALA A 3 9.70 -43.65 13.94
CA ALA A 3 8.60 -43.63 12.97
C ALA A 3 9.06 -44.35 11.71
N THR A 4 8.30 -45.28 11.21
CA THR A 4 8.57 -45.94 9.93
C THR A 4 8.35 -44.95 8.80
N ILE A 5 8.91 -45.20 7.61
CA ILE A 5 8.64 -44.37 6.40
C ILE A 5 7.12 -44.32 6.15
N TRP A 6 6.40 -45.42 6.38
CA TRP A 6 4.95 -45.51 6.22
C TRP A 6 4.18 -44.63 7.20
N ASP A 7 4.64 -44.52 8.44
CA ASP A 7 4.03 -43.59 9.42
C ASP A 7 4.22 -42.14 8.98
N ALA A 8 5.37 -41.80 8.44
CA ALA A 8 5.64 -40.47 7.91
C ALA A 8 4.76 -40.14 6.68
N VAL A 9 4.58 -41.09 5.76
CA VAL A 9 3.70 -40.95 4.59
C VAL A 9 2.26 -40.80 5.02
N ALA A 10 1.77 -41.62 5.93
CA ALA A 10 0.41 -41.55 6.45
C ALA A 10 0.15 -40.21 7.17
N MET A 11 1.10 -39.75 7.95
CA MET A 11 1.02 -38.45 8.62
C MET A 11 0.98 -37.27 7.61
N LEU A 12 1.83 -37.30 6.58
CA LEU A 12 1.84 -36.25 5.54
C LEU A 12 0.54 -36.27 4.74
N TYR A 13 0.01 -37.44 4.40
CA TYR A 13 -1.26 -37.58 3.71
C TYR A 13 -2.40 -37.00 4.55
N THR A 14 -2.51 -37.44 5.81
CA THR A 14 -3.56 -36.97 6.72
C THR A 14 -3.52 -35.46 6.94
N GLU A 15 -2.34 -34.92 7.16
CA GLU A 15 -2.18 -33.47 7.33
C GLU A 15 -2.47 -32.71 6.03
N GLY A 16 -2.10 -33.26 4.87
CA GLY A 16 -2.45 -32.72 3.57
C GLY A 16 -3.96 -32.66 3.35
N GLN A 17 -4.69 -33.74 3.64
CA GLN A 17 -6.16 -33.78 3.56
C GLN A 17 -6.80 -32.77 4.52
N ARG A 18 -6.28 -32.67 5.74
CA ARG A 18 -6.74 -31.67 6.72
C ARG A 18 -6.57 -30.24 6.21
N ILE A 19 -5.44 -29.92 5.58
CA ILE A 19 -5.17 -28.59 5.01
C ILE A 19 -6.12 -28.29 3.85
N ILE A 20 -6.32 -29.25 2.95
CA ILE A 20 -7.23 -29.12 1.80
C ILE A 20 -8.67 -28.89 2.24
N ALA A 21 -9.13 -29.61 3.28
CA ALA A 21 -10.47 -29.47 3.82
C ALA A 21 -10.69 -28.23 4.70
N SER A 22 -9.63 -27.51 5.06
CA SER A 22 -9.70 -26.36 5.96
C SER A 22 -9.99 -25.08 5.17
N GLU A 23 -10.99 -24.33 5.61
CA GLU A 23 -11.28 -22.97 5.10
C GLU A 23 -10.11 -22.00 5.35
N TYR A 24 -9.33 -22.23 6.41
CA TYR A 24 -8.15 -21.44 6.80
C TYR A 24 -6.94 -22.37 7.02
N PRO A 25 -6.28 -22.85 5.96
CA PRO A 25 -5.18 -23.80 6.08
C PRO A 25 -3.95 -23.13 6.68
N MET A 26 -3.79 -23.19 8.00
CA MET A 26 -2.59 -22.73 8.69
C MET A 26 -1.75 -23.91 9.18
N ILE A 27 -0.58 -24.08 8.62
CA ILE A 27 0.46 -24.93 9.23
C ILE A 27 1.21 -24.06 10.24
N SER A 28 1.02 -24.36 11.52
CA SER A 28 1.79 -23.67 12.56
C SER A 28 3.26 -23.99 12.43
N SER A 29 4.09 -22.97 12.24
CA SER A 29 5.55 -23.11 12.08
C SER A 29 6.23 -23.84 13.26
N TRP A 30 5.64 -23.83 14.46
CA TRP A 30 6.13 -24.59 15.63
C TRP A 30 5.91 -26.09 15.52
N LYS A 31 5.01 -26.57 14.63
CA LYS A 31 4.82 -28.01 14.38
C LYS A 31 5.88 -28.60 13.46
N THR A 32 6.63 -27.77 12.73
CA THR A 32 7.70 -28.22 11.85
C THR A 32 9.04 -28.17 12.57
N LYS A 33 9.71 -29.32 12.67
CA LYS A 33 11.08 -29.40 13.25
C LYS A 33 12.14 -28.73 12.36
N ILE A 34 11.87 -28.62 11.07
CA ILE A 34 12.77 -28.03 10.08
C ILE A 34 12.28 -26.61 9.78
N LYS A 35 13.21 -25.64 9.87
CA LYS A 35 12.92 -24.26 9.48
C LYS A 35 12.62 -24.19 7.98
N GLN A 36 11.48 -23.63 7.64
CA GLN A 36 11.03 -23.48 6.26
C GLN A 36 11.14 -22.04 5.81
N LEU A 37 11.49 -21.84 4.54
CA LEU A 37 11.44 -20.59 3.82
C LEU A 37 10.26 -20.62 2.87
N ASP A 38 9.26 -19.79 3.13
CA ASP A 38 8.03 -19.72 2.37
C ASP A 38 8.08 -18.53 1.39
N LEU A 39 8.52 -18.80 0.16
CA LEU A 39 8.62 -17.80 -0.90
C LEU A 39 7.25 -17.21 -1.27
N TYR A 40 6.18 -17.98 -1.18
CA TYR A 40 4.83 -17.53 -1.46
C TYR A 40 4.41 -16.39 -0.53
N ARG A 41 4.72 -16.53 0.77
CA ARG A 41 4.44 -15.49 1.78
C ARG A 41 5.40 -14.32 1.69
N ILE A 42 6.67 -14.55 1.41
CA ILE A 42 7.68 -13.50 1.23
C ILE A 42 7.24 -12.51 0.14
N HIS A 43 6.74 -13.02 -1.00
CA HIS A 43 6.25 -12.22 -2.12
C HIS A 43 4.79 -11.75 -1.97
N HIS A 44 4.15 -12.07 -0.84
CA HIS A 44 2.77 -11.69 -0.54
C HIS A 44 1.74 -12.27 -1.53
N PHE A 45 1.99 -13.45 -2.09
CA PHE A 45 1.07 -14.13 -3.00
C PHE A 45 -0.17 -14.72 -2.30
N ASN A 46 -0.17 -14.77 -0.97
CA ASN A 46 -1.36 -15.08 -0.17
C ASN A 46 -2.40 -13.95 -0.19
N ASN A 47 -2.09 -12.76 -0.73
CA ASN A 47 -3.07 -11.73 -1.04
C ASN A 47 -3.77 -12.07 -2.37
N VAL A 48 -5.11 -12.13 -2.36
CA VAL A 48 -5.92 -12.47 -3.53
C VAL A 48 -5.57 -11.61 -4.76
N ALA A 49 -5.29 -10.32 -4.55
CA ALA A 49 -4.89 -9.40 -5.62
C ALA A 49 -3.50 -9.68 -6.21
N LYS A 50 -2.67 -10.51 -5.54
CA LYS A 50 -1.31 -10.87 -5.95
C LYS A 50 -1.10 -12.36 -6.11
N ALA A 51 -2.16 -13.15 -5.92
CA ALA A 51 -2.08 -14.61 -5.99
C ALA A 51 -1.46 -15.05 -7.32
N THR A 52 -0.36 -15.81 -7.25
CA THR A 52 0.43 -16.24 -8.39
C THR A 52 0.70 -17.72 -8.27
N SER A 53 0.45 -18.48 -9.34
CA SER A 53 0.76 -19.90 -9.39
C SER A 53 2.22 -20.15 -9.76
N LEU A 54 2.73 -21.36 -9.45
CA LEU A 54 4.08 -21.75 -9.86
C LEU A 54 4.25 -21.69 -11.40
N LYS A 55 3.21 -22.02 -12.17
CA LYS A 55 3.22 -21.91 -13.64
C LYS A 55 3.41 -20.47 -14.11
N HIS A 56 2.74 -19.50 -13.49
CA HIS A 56 2.99 -18.09 -13.80
C HIS A 56 4.42 -17.65 -13.46
N LEU A 57 4.98 -18.14 -12.35
CA LEU A 57 6.36 -17.88 -11.99
C LEU A 57 7.34 -18.50 -12.99
N GLN A 58 7.08 -19.75 -13.41
CA GLN A 58 7.87 -20.42 -14.45
C GLN A 58 7.87 -19.62 -15.77
N MET A 59 6.70 -19.12 -16.20
CA MET A 59 6.59 -18.27 -17.39
C MET A 59 7.33 -16.95 -17.21
N ALA A 60 7.17 -16.27 -16.07
CA ALA A 60 7.82 -15.00 -15.77
C ALA A 60 9.35 -15.11 -15.65
N MET A 61 9.86 -16.26 -15.21
CA MET A 61 11.30 -16.57 -15.17
C MET A 61 11.87 -17.07 -16.51
N HIS A 62 11.04 -17.22 -17.55
CA HIS A 62 11.42 -17.90 -18.79
C HIS A 62 11.97 -19.30 -18.55
N TRP A 63 11.30 -20.06 -17.65
CA TRP A 63 11.71 -21.41 -17.33
C TRP A 63 11.68 -22.30 -18.56
N TYR A 64 12.79 -22.97 -18.83
CA TYR A 64 13.02 -23.71 -20.09
C TYR A 64 12.10 -24.94 -20.27
N ASN A 65 11.55 -25.48 -19.17
CA ASN A 65 10.80 -26.74 -19.17
C ASN A 65 9.43 -26.55 -18.49
N LEU A 66 8.53 -25.83 -19.19
CA LEU A 66 7.17 -25.64 -18.70
C LEU A 66 6.37 -26.92 -18.93
N GLN A 67 5.93 -27.54 -17.84
CA GLN A 67 5.17 -28.78 -17.86
C GLN A 67 3.82 -28.63 -17.16
N GLU A 68 2.83 -29.38 -17.63
CA GLU A 68 1.56 -29.57 -16.92
C GLU A 68 1.57 -30.89 -16.16
N LEU A 69 0.75 -30.97 -15.10
CA LEU A 69 0.58 -32.24 -14.38
C LEU A 69 0.07 -33.31 -15.35
N PRO A 70 0.74 -34.47 -15.49
CA PRO A 70 0.43 -35.45 -16.52
C PRO A 70 -0.94 -36.15 -16.31
N PHE A 71 -1.55 -35.99 -15.14
CA PHE A 71 -2.83 -36.59 -14.77
C PHE A 71 -3.70 -35.56 -14.04
N LYS A 72 -5.01 -35.83 -13.97
CA LYS A 72 -5.91 -35.04 -13.13
C LYS A 72 -5.55 -35.21 -11.66
N TYR A 73 -5.85 -34.21 -10.82
CA TYR A 73 -5.48 -34.21 -9.40
C TYR A 73 -6.13 -35.33 -8.57
N ASP A 74 -7.24 -35.88 -9.05
CA ASP A 74 -8.01 -37.01 -8.45
C ASP A 74 -7.69 -38.35 -9.06
N HIS A 75 -6.69 -38.41 -9.98
CA HIS A 75 -6.29 -39.67 -10.62
C HIS A 75 -5.60 -40.64 -9.67
N VAL A 76 -6.04 -41.90 -9.67
CA VAL A 76 -5.38 -42.96 -8.91
C VAL A 76 -4.13 -43.44 -9.67
N VAL A 77 -2.97 -43.11 -9.13
CA VAL A 77 -1.67 -43.39 -9.76
C VAL A 77 -1.37 -44.88 -9.82
N LYS A 78 -0.97 -45.35 -10.99
CA LYS A 78 -0.49 -46.73 -11.22
C LYS A 78 1.04 -46.78 -11.23
N ASP A 79 1.63 -47.93 -10.97
CA ASP A 79 3.10 -48.10 -10.87
C ASP A 79 3.85 -47.52 -12.07
N LYS A 80 3.36 -47.76 -13.30
CA LYS A 80 3.96 -47.25 -14.54
C LYS A 80 3.89 -45.70 -14.68
N GLU A 81 3.06 -45.04 -13.90
CA GLU A 81 2.79 -43.59 -13.94
C GLU A 81 3.60 -42.85 -12.88
N VAL A 82 4.24 -43.56 -11.96
CA VAL A 82 5.08 -42.96 -10.90
C VAL A 82 6.25 -42.18 -11.49
N LYS A 83 6.94 -42.73 -12.49
CA LYS A 83 8.09 -42.05 -13.09
C LYS A 83 7.73 -40.69 -13.71
N PRO A 84 6.71 -40.54 -14.57
CA PRO A 84 6.27 -39.25 -15.07
C PRO A 84 5.92 -38.23 -13.97
N ILE A 85 5.28 -38.67 -12.86
CA ILE A 85 4.96 -37.78 -11.75
C ILE A 85 6.22 -37.31 -11.03
N LEU A 86 7.20 -38.20 -10.82
CA LEU A 86 8.47 -37.82 -10.20
C LEU A 86 9.26 -36.83 -11.07
N GLU A 87 9.25 -37.01 -12.39
CA GLU A 87 9.89 -36.08 -13.33
C GLU A 87 9.20 -34.70 -13.29
N TYR A 88 7.88 -34.66 -13.30
CA TYR A 88 7.11 -33.44 -13.11
C TYR A 88 7.41 -32.76 -11.76
N ASN A 89 7.38 -33.52 -10.67
CA ASN A 89 7.70 -32.99 -9.35
C ASN A 89 9.11 -32.44 -9.26
N LYS A 90 10.10 -33.16 -9.85
CA LYS A 90 11.48 -32.68 -9.94
C LYS A 90 11.58 -31.35 -10.68
N ASN A 91 10.85 -31.19 -11.79
CA ASN A 91 10.80 -29.95 -12.55
C ASN A 91 10.22 -28.80 -11.69
N ASP A 92 9.15 -29.03 -10.95
CA ASP A 92 8.54 -28.02 -10.06
C ASP A 92 9.48 -27.66 -8.90
N VAL A 93 10.20 -28.60 -8.32
CA VAL A 93 11.22 -28.35 -7.29
C VAL A 93 12.36 -27.52 -7.85
N MET A 94 12.87 -27.84 -9.04
CA MET A 94 13.98 -27.10 -9.67
C MET A 94 13.57 -25.67 -10.02
N SER A 95 12.37 -25.47 -10.55
CA SER A 95 11.86 -24.13 -10.84
C SER A 95 11.58 -23.31 -9.56
N THR A 96 11.18 -23.96 -8.48
CA THR A 96 11.07 -23.31 -7.16
C THR A 96 12.43 -22.90 -6.62
N TYR A 97 13.46 -23.71 -6.82
CA TYR A 97 14.83 -23.36 -6.47
C TYR A 97 15.34 -22.17 -7.29
N GLU A 98 15.04 -22.13 -8.59
CA GLU A 98 15.34 -20.97 -9.43
C GLU A 98 14.64 -19.71 -8.88
N PHE A 99 13.36 -19.79 -8.53
CA PHE A 99 12.66 -18.68 -7.90
C PHE A 99 13.28 -18.25 -6.56
N TYR A 100 13.80 -19.18 -5.77
CA TYR A 100 14.60 -18.84 -4.59
C TYR A 100 15.84 -18.01 -4.95
N THR A 101 16.52 -18.28 -6.08
CA THR A 101 17.68 -17.49 -6.49
C THR A 101 17.32 -16.06 -6.85
N HIS A 102 16.14 -15.86 -7.44
CA HIS A 102 15.58 -14.54 -7.73
C HIS A 102 15.08 -13.80 -6.48
N SER A 103 14.89 -14.48 -5.37
CA SER A 103 14.37 -13.92 -4.11
C SER A 103 15.46 -13.57 -3.08
N LYS A 104 16.74 -13.57 -3.49
CA LYS A 104 17.87 -13.34 -2.57
C LYS A 104 17.83 -11.98 -1.88
N GLU A 105 17.42 -10.95 -2.60
CA GLU A 105 17.32 -9.58 -2.04
C GLU A 105 16.28 -9.51 -0.92
N GLU A 106 15.11 -10.07 -1.12
CA GLU A 106 14.03 -10.13 -0.15
C GLU A 106 14.45 -10.93 1.10
N ILE A 107 15.21 -12.00 0.92
CA ILE A 107 15.74 -12.82 2.01
C ILE A 107 16.82 -12.05 2.78
N GLN A 108 17.75 -11.38 2.11
CA GLN A 108 18.78 -10.56 2.76
C GLN A 108 18.17 -9.38 3.51
N PHE A 109 17.16 -8.75 2.95
CA PHE A 109 16.39 -7.70 3.63
C PHE A 109 15.82 -8.20 4.97
N ARG A 110 15.20 -9.38 5.00
CA ARG A 110 14.65 -9.98 6.23
C ARG A 110 15.72 -10.32 7.28
N LYS A 111 16.89 -10.76 6.82
CA LYS A 111 18.06 -10.97 7.71
C LYS A 111 18.54 -9.65 8.34
N ARG A 112 18.56 -8.56 7.56
CA ARG A 112 18.90 -7.22 8.07
C ARG A 112 17.88 -6.71 9.08
N ILE A 113 16.58 -6.86 8.81
CA ILE A 113 15.52 -6.49 9.75
C ILE A 113 15.64 -7.29 11.06
N LYS A 114 15.93 -8.60 10.99
CA LYS A 114 16.19 -9.40 12.17
C LYS A 114 17.38 -8.86 12.99
N LYS A 115 18.45 -8.46 12.32
CA LYS A 115 19.64 -7.88 12.99
C LYS A 115 19.33 -6.51 13.61
N SER A 116 18.57 -5.64 12.93
CA SER A 116 18.34 -4.25 13.38
C SER A 116 17.23 -4.12 14.43
N TYR A 117 16.18 -4.94 14.31
CA TYR A 117 14.97 -4.82 15.15
C TYR A 117 14.67 -6.07 16.00
N GLY A 118 15.45 -7.14 15.87
CA GLY A 118 15.20 -8.41 16.57
C GLY A 118 13.98 -9.20 16.05
N ILE A 119 13.39 -8.81 14.92
CA ILE A 119 12.17 -9.41 14.38
C ILE A 119 12.51 -10.68 13.59
N ASP A 120 12.00 -11.83 14.00
CA ASP A 120 12.08 -13.05 13.19
C ASP A 120 11.01 -13.03 12.10
N CYS A 121 11.32 -12.35 10.99
CA CYS A 121 10.37 -12.02 9.93
C CYS A 121 10.62 -12.78 8.63
N MET A 122 11.35 -13.92 8.65
CA MET A 122 11.78 -14.60 7.43
C MET A 122 10.61 -14.92 6.49
N ASN A 123 9.46 -15.32 7.03
CA ASN A 123 8.26 -15.65 6.27
C ASN A 123 7.17 -14.56 6.36
N TYR A 124 7.54 -13.32 6.71
CA TYR A 124 6.57 -12.23 6.73
C TYR A 124 6.52 -11.52 5.38
N PRO A 125 5.33 -11.15 4.89
CA PRO A 125 5.21 -10.18 3.83
C PRO A 125 5.70 -8.81 4.30
N ASP A 126 6.15 -7.97 3.39
CA ASP A 126 6.77 -6.68 3.70
C ASP A 126 5.85 -5.76 4.54
N VAL A 127 4.54 -5.79 4.26
CA VAL A 127 3.54 -5.02 5.05
C VAL A 127 3.57 -5.44 6.53
N LYS A 128 3.70 -6.75 6.81
CA LYS A 128 3.80 -7.26 8.17
C LYS A 128 5.10 -6.85 8.85
N ILE A 129 6.20 -6.79 8.11
CA ILE A 129 7.48 -6.28 8.64
C ILE A 129 7.33 -4.82 9.06
N GLY A 130 6.71 -3.98 8.23
CA GLY A 130 6.44 -2.59 8.58
C GLY A 130 5.59 -2.44 9.83
N GLU A 131 4.54 -3.26 9.98
CA GLU A 131 3.69 -3.28 11.18
C GLU A 131 4.51 -3.65 12.44
N GLU A 132 5.35 -4.69 12.36
CA GLU A 132 6.18 -5.11 13.50
C GLU A 132 7.19 -4.05 13.92
N ILE A 133 7.82 -3.36 12.96
CA ILE A 133 8.72 -2.23 13.27
C ILE A 133 7.96 -1.16 14.06
N LEU A 134 6.76 -0.77 13.61
CA LEU A 134 5.95 0.25 14.27
C LEU A 134 5.51 -0.19 15.67
N ILE A 135 5.12 -1.47 15.83
CA ILE A 135 4.76 -2.06 17.15
C ILE A 135 5.93 -1.98 18.12
N ILE A 136 7.12 -2.40 17.70
CA ILE A 136 8.32 -2.42 18.55
C ILE A 136 8.73 -1.00 18.94
N GLU A 137 8.78 -0.07 18.00
CA GLU A 137 9.19 1.30 18.29
C GLU A 137 8.19 2.01 19.22
N ASN A 138 6.88 1.81 19.04
CA ASN A 138 5.88 2.37 19.96
C ASN A 138 5.91 1.72 21.35
N ALA A 139 6.01 0.39 21.44
CA ALA A 139 6.11 -0.30 22.71
C ALA A 139 7.34 0.15 23.50
N LYS A 140 8.48 0.33 22.81
CA LYS A 140 9.72 0.85 23.40
C LYS A 140 9.56 2.29 23.87
N ALA A 141 8.96 3.16 23.08
CA ALA A 141 8.75 4.56 23.41
C ALA A 141 7.81 4.75 24.62
N LEU A 142 6.78 3.88 24.72
CA LEU A 142 5.85 3.87 25.85
C LEU A 142 6.40 3.14 27.10
N GLY A 143 7.53 2.44 26.99
CA GLY A 143 8.10 1.67 28.11
C GLY A 143 7.27 0.46 28.52
N ILE A 144 6.49 -0.14 27.62
CA ILE A 144 5.59 -1.26 27.93
C ILE A 144 6.00 -2.55 27.22
N PRO A 145 5.72 -3.74 27.82
CA PRO A 145 6.01 -5.02 27.19
C PRO A 145 5.25 -5.21 25.88
N LEU A 146 5.89 -5.79 24.84
CA LEU A 146 5.29 -6.07 23.54
C LEU A 146 3.97 -6.86 23.63
N LYS A 147 3.88 -7.82 24.57
CA LYS A 147 2.65 -8.61 24.80
C LYS A 147 1.49 -7.72 25.23
N GLN A 148 1.74 -6.75 26.09
CA GLN A 148 0.74 -5.77 26.54
C GLN A 148 0.37 -4.82 25.39
N PHE A 149 1.36 -4.27 24.68
CA PHE A 149 1.14 -3.39 23.53
C PHE A 149 0.23 -4.03 22.48
N ARG A 150 0.47 -5.30 22.13
CA ARG A 150 -0.34 -6.03 21.14
C ARG A 150 -1.81 -6.20 21.52
N GLN A 151 -2.17 -5.97 22.78
CA GLN A 151 -3.57 -6.02 23.26
C GLN A 151 -4.23 -4.64 23.32
N MET A 152 -3.46 -3.55 23.19
CA MET A 152 -3.99 -2.18 23.24
C MET A 152 -4.76 -1.81 21.98
N ARG A 153 -5.90 -1.15 22.17
CA ARG A 153 -6.75 -0.62 21.10
C ARG A 153 -7.68 0.44 21.68
N THR A 154 -8.11 1.36 20.84
CA THR A 154 -9.23 2.25 21.17
C THR A 154 -10.49 1.76 20.47
N LYS A 155 -11.44 1.23 21.24
CA LYS A 155 -12.76 0.86 20.74
C LYS A 155 -13.71 2.03 20.91
N ARG A 156 -14.46 2.34 19.86
CA ARG A 156 -15.48 3.39 19.86
C ARG A 156 -16.80 2.81 19.38
N THR A 157 -17.91 3.37 19.81
CA THR A 157 -19.24 3.01 19.28
C THR A 157 -19.62 3.93 18.13
N PHE A 158 -19.52 5.25 18.36
CA PHE A 158 -19.86 6.26 17.36
C PHE A 158 -18.75 7.31 17.24
N ILE A 159 -18.63 7.88 16.05
CA ILE A 159 -17.70 8.96 15.71
C ILE A 159 -18.48 10.06 15.01
N LYS A 160 -18.47 11.28 15.58
CA LYS A 160 -18.97 12.49 14.92
C LYS A 160 -17.87 13.00 13.98
N LEU A 161 -18.11 12.99 12.66
CA LEU A 161 -17.09 13.36 11.68
C LEU A 161 -16.71 14.84 11.79
N GLU A 162 -17.60 15.71 12.25
CA GLU A 162 -17.28 17.10 12.56
C GLU A 162 -16.07 17.24 13.49
N LYS A 163 -15.93 16.33 14.49
CA LYS A 163 -14.79 16.32 15.42
C LYS A 163 -13.48 15.78 14.82
N CYS A 164 -13.53 15.28 13.61
CA CYS A 164 -12.36 14.82 12.88
C CYS A 164 -11.80 15.91 11.95
N ILE A 165 -12.63 16.89 11.56
CA ILE A 165 -12.28 17.89 10.56
C ILE A 165 -11.49 19.04 11.20
N LEU A 166 -10.34 19.36 10.61
CA LEU A 166 -9.50 20.48 11.06
C LEU A 166 -10.20 21.84 10.87
N PRO A 167 -10.09 22.76 11.83
CA PRO A 167 -10.69 24.11 11.72
C PRO A 167 -10.16 24.95 10.56
N ILE A 168 -8.99 24.62 10.02
CA ILE A 168 -8.40 25.29 8.87
C ILE A 168 -9.11 24.98 7.55
N VAL A 169 -9.92 23.90 7.51
CA VAL A 169 -10.65 23.50 6.30
C VAL A 169 -11.75 24.51 6.01
N LYS A 170 -11.59 25.25 4.90
CA LYS A 170 -12.54 26.28 4.44
C LYS A 170 -12.55 26.34 2.92
N PHE A 171 -13.73 26.42 2.35
CA PHE A 171 -13.95 26.56 0.91
C PHE A 171 -14.61 27.88 0.55
N LYS A 172 -14.45 28.32 -0.69
CA LYS A 172 -15.17 29.48 -1.26
C LYS A 172 -16.43 29.05 -2.00
N SER A 173 -16.32 27.95 -2.76
CA SER A 173 -17.42 27.45 -3.60
C SER A 173 -18.56 26.86 -2.78
N SER A 174 -19.76 26.95 -3.32
CA SER A 174 -20.96 26.35 -2.73
C SER A 174 -20.86 24.82 -2.74
N GLU A 175 -20.25 24.26 -3.77
CA GLU A 175 -20.13 22.83 -4.03
C GLU A 175 -19.29 22.14 -2.96
N PHE A 176 -18.09 22.65 -2.70
CA PHE A 176 -17.23 22.09 -1.66
C PHE A 176 -17.73 22.42 -0.24
N ASN A 177 -18.40 23.55 -0.04
CA ASN A 177 -19.06 23.83 1.24
C ASN A 177 -20.20 22.85 1.52
N LYS A 178 -21.01 22.46 0.51
CA LYS A 178 -22.04 21.42 0.67
C LYS A 178 -21.41 20.06 1.06
N ALA A 179 -20.27 19.71 0.44
CA ALA A 179 -19.55 18.49 0.83
C ALA A 179 -19.02 18.56 2.26
N LEU A 180 -18.47 19.70 2.68
CA LEU A 180 -17.99 19.92 4.04
C LEU A 180 -19.13 19.75 5.06
N GLU A 181 -20.28 20.37 4.82
CA GLU A 181 -21.47 20.23 5.69
C GLU A 181 -22.03 18.79 5.67
N PHE A 182 -22.01 18.12 4.52
CA PHE A 182 -22.37 16.71 4.44
C PHE A 182 -21.50 15.84 5.38
N PHE A 183 -20.17 16.04 5.40
CA PHE A 183 -19.31 15.31 6.31
C PHE A 183 -19.54 15.69 7.77
N LYS A 184 -19.66 16.99 8.09
CA LYS A 184 -19.92 17.46 9.46
C LYS A 184 -21.22 16.92 10.05
N SER A 185 -22.23 16.74 9.24
CA SER A 185 -23.55 16.25 9.69
C SER A 185 -23.53 14.76 10.08
N LYS A 186 -22.49 14.00 9.69
CA LYS A 186 -22.46 12.55 9.89
C LYS A 186 -21.99 12.13 11.27
N THR A 187 -22.74 11.19 11.84
CA THR A 187 -22.30 10.35 12.96
C THR A 187 -22.23 8.90 12.48
N VAL A 188 -21.08 8.27 12.62
CA VAL A 188 -20.75 6.98 12.04
C VAL A 188 -20.59 5.94 13.14
N HIS A 189 -21.15 4.74 12.93
CA HIS A 189 -20.84 3.59 13.79
C HIS A 189 -19.43 3.09 13.46
N ALA A 190 -18.58 2.97 14.49
CA ALA A 190 -17.15 2.69 14.31
C ALA A 190 -16.82 1.35 13.61
N MET A 191 -17.75 0.38 13.68
CA MET A 191 -17.61 -0.92 12.99
C MET A 191 -18.12 -0.90 11.53
N ASN A 192 -18.75 0.19 11.09
CA ASN A 192 -19.32 0.32 9.74
C ASN A 192 -18.75 1.55 9.03
N THR A 193 -17.50 1.47 8.65
CA THR A 193 -16.74 2.57 8.03
C THR A 193 -16.77 2.57 6.50
N LYS A 194 -17.20 1.46 5.88
CA LYS A 194 -17.21 1.30 4.42
C LYS A 194 -18.23 2.23 3.78
N GLY A 195 -17.83 2.98 2.75
CA GLY A 195 -18.68 3.88 1.99
C GLY A 195 -19.12 5.15 2.73
N VAL A 196 -18.70 5.34 3.98
CA VAL A 196 -19.11 6.49 4.81
C VAL A 196 -18.67 7.82 4.21
N LEU A 197 -17.50 7.85 3.61
CA LEU A 197 -16.92 9.04 2.96
C LEU A 197 -17.28 9.15 1.48
N ASP A 198 -18.01 8.20 0.92
CA ASP A 198 -18.39 8.25 -0.49
C ASP A 198 -19.30 9.46 -0.74
N HIS A 199 -18.77 10.38 -1.52
CA HIS A 199 -19.43 11.61 -1.91
C HIS A 199 -18.79 12.15 -3.19
N THR A 200 -19.60 12.77 -4.05
CA THR A 200 -19.12 13.34 -5.31
C THR A 200 -19.38 14.83 -5.35
N VAL A 201 -18.36 15.59 -5.74
CA VAL A 201 -18.47 17.02 -6.04
C VAL A 201 -18.12 17.23 -7.51
N ILE A 202 -18.89 18.06 -8.20
CA ILE A 202 -18.54 18.56 -9.54
C ILE A 202 -18.22 20.03 -9.40
N TYR A 203 -16.99 20.42 -9.75
CA TYR A 203 -16.54 21.80 -9.68
C TYR A 203 -15.74 22.18 -10.92
N LYS A 204 -16.16 23.25 -11.60
CA LYS A 204 -15.54 23.75 -12.85
C LYS A 204 -15.30 22.65 -13.89
N GLY A 205 -16.28 21.77 -14.06
CA GLY A 205 -16.26 20.68 -15.05
C GLY A 205 -15.43 19.45 -14.66
N MET A 206 -14.82 19.45 -13.49
CA MET A 206 -14.07 18.32 -12.97
C MET A 206 -14.89 17.58 -11.89
N LYS A 207 -14.88 16.26 -11.93
CA LYS A 207 -15.50 15.39 -10.93
C LYS A 207 -14.49 15.04 -9.84
N TYR A 208 -14.90 15.17 -8.57
CA TYR A 208 -14.13 14.83 -7.39
C TYR A 208 -14.90 13.75 -6.61
N ASP A 209 -14.37 12.55 -6.57
CA ASP A 209 -14.95 11.42 -5.85
C ASP A 209 -14.20 11.21 -4.52
N PHE A 210 -14.88 11.51 -3.42
CA PHE A 210 -14.40 11.22 -2.07
C PHE A 210 -14.61 9.75 -1.75
N GLY A 211 -13.71 9.14 -1.00
CA GLY A 211 -13.81 7.74 -0.61
C GLY A 211 -12.94 7.37 0.59
N GLY A 212 -13.05 6.14 1.07
CA GLY A 212 -12.32 5.67 2.25
C GLY A 212 -10.80 5.68 2.11
N GLY A 213 -10.27 5.62 0.89
CA GLY A 213 -8.82 5.60 0.61
C GLY A 213 -8.22 6.97 0.28
N GLY A 214 -9.03 7.94 -0.11
CA GLY A 214 -8.59 9.26 -0.57
C GLY A 214 -9.50 9.86 -1.62
N ILE A 215 -9.16 11.05 -2.09
CA ILE A 215 -9.87 11.76 -3.16
C ILE A 215 -9.36 11.31 -4.54
N HIS A 216 -10.28 11.15 -5.48
CA HIS A 216 -9.96 10.85 -6.88
C HIS A 216 -10.78 11.74 -7.80
N GLY A 217 -10.14 12.31 -8.81
CA GLY A 217 -10.81 13.14 -9.79
C GLY A 217 -9.98 13.30 -11.06
N THR A 218 -10.65 13.44 -12.20
CA THR A 218 -9.97 13.63 -13.48
C THR A 218 -10.83 14.43 -14.44
N CYS A 219 -10.18 15.18 -15.33
CA CYS A 219 -10.85 15.85 -16.44
C CYS A 219 -11.21 14.89 -17.62
N GLY A 220 -10.92 13.58 -17.47
CA GLY A 220 -11.19 12.55 -18.46
C GLY A 220 -9.93 11.82 -18.95
N SER A 221 -10.15 10.84 -19.86
CA SER A 221 -9.07 10.13 -20.54
C SER A 221 -8.42 11.01 -21.62
N GLY A 222 -7.13 10.77 -21.89
CA GLY A 222 -6.44 11.51 -22.94
C GLY A 222 -4.94 11.43 -22.89
N VAL A 223 -4.33 12.12 -23.85
CA VAL A 223 -2.88 12.33 -23.91
C VAL A 223 -2.60 13.81 -23.62
N PHE A 224 -1.92 14.06 -22.53
CA PHE A 224 -1.53 15.41 -22.11
C PHE A 224 -0.03 15.57 -22.33
N ARG A 225 0.38 16.72 -22.84
CA ARG A 225 1.78 17.01 -23.18
C ARG A 225 2.20 18.37 -22.63
N SER A 226 3.45 18.46 -22.17
CA SER A 226 4.13 19.74 -22.05
C SER A 226 4.47 20.24 -23.45
N ASP A 227 4.09 21.47 -23.74
CA ASP A 227 4.27 22.13 -25.04
C ASP A 227 4.40 23.64 -24.83
N GLU A 228 4.43 24.42 -25.92
CA GLU A 228 4.50 25.88 -25.88
C GLU A 228 3.34 26.54 -25.11
N LYS A 229 2.21 25.80 -24.94
CA LYS A 229 1.02 26.25 -24.22
C LYS A 229 1.06 25.95 -22.72
N GLY A 230 2.07 25.23 -22.24
CA GLY A 230 2.26 25.00 -20.82
C GLY A 230 2.91 23.66 -20.46
N ASP A 231 3.40 23.62 -19.22
CA ASP A 231 4.08 22.49 -18.62
C ASP A 231 3.12 21.60 -17.81
N LEU A 232 3.39 20.28 -17.82
CA LEU A 232 2.71 19.32 -16.99
C LEU A 232 3.45 19.16 -15.67
N ILE A 233 2.80 19.51 -14.57
CA ILE A 233 3.39 19.47 -13.24
C ILE A 233 2.47 18.68 -12.31
N LEU A 234 3.00 17.64 -11.69
CA LEU A 234 2.37 16.97 -10.55
C LEU A 234 2.88 17.63 -9.26
N VAL A 235 1.96 18.20 -8.51
CA VAL A 235 2.20 18.70 -7.17
C VAL A 235 1.77 17.61 -6.19
N ASP A 236 2.73 16.96 -5.53
CA ASP A 236 2.53 15.79 -4.68
C ASP A 236 2.87 16.09 -3.23
N VAL A 237 2.10 15.60 -2.27
CA VAL A 237 2.36 15.86 -0.85
C VAL A 237 3.35 14.85 -0.31
N SER A 238 4.52 15.33 0.11
CA SER A 238 5.57 14.49 0.68
C SER A 238 5.10 13.64 1.85
N SER A 239 5.06 12.30 1.68
CA SER A 239 4.63 11.34 2.71
C SER A 239 3.33 11.77 3.40
N TYR A 240 2.29 12.02 2.62
CA TYR A 240 1.08 12.77 3.01
C TYR A 240 0.49 12.34 4.34
N TYR A 241 -0.04 11.13 4.45
CA TYR A 241 -0.76 10.70 5.65
C TYR A 241 0.11 10.61 6.91
N PRO A 242 1.35 10.11 6.86
CA PRO A 242 2.26 10.21 7.98
C PRO A 242 2.51 11.63 8.45
N ASN A 243 2.84 12.55 7.54
CA ASN A 243 3.09 13.95 7.91
C ASN A 243 1.83 14.67 8.36
N LEU A 244 0.66 14.35 7.79
CA LEU A 244 -0.61 14.88 8.25
C LEU A 244 -0.88 14.48 9.72
N ALA A 245 -0.62 13.23 10.09
CA ALA A 245 -0.75 12.76 11.45
C ALA A 245 0.24 13.48 12.40
N ILE A 246 1.51 13.51 12.03
CA ILE A 246 2.59 14.11 12.85
C ILE A 246 2.34 15.61 13.05
N GLN A 247 2.08 16.36 11.99
CA GLN A 247 1.95 17.82 12.04
C GLN A 247 0.68 18.30 12.76
N ASN A 248 -0.37 17.49 12.78
CA ASN A 248 -1.64 17.84 13.43
C ASN A 248 -1.88 17.10 14.74
N GLY A 249 -0.93 16.26 15.19
CA GLY A 249 -1.06 15.51 16.44
C GLY A 249 -2.19 14.48 16.39
N PHE A 250 -2.38 13.81 15.26
CA PHE A 250 -3.35 12.72 15.15
C PHE A 250 -2.71 11.40 15.55
N PHE A 251 -3.30 10.73 16.50
CA PHE A 251 -2.81 9.44 17.02
C PHE A 251 -3.97 8.58 17.55
N PRO A 252 -3.80 7.25 17.56
CA PRO A 252 -4.71 6.37 18.29
C PRO A 252 -4.73 6.75 19.77
N GLN A 253 -5.89 6.99 20.34
CA GLN A 253 -6.03 7.58 21.69
C GLN A 253 -5.23 6.82 22.76
N HIS A 254 -5.13 5.50 22.67
CA HIS A 254 -4.40 4.66 23.62
C HIS A 254 -2.86 4.75 23.49
N LEU A 255 -2.33 5.38 22.44
CA LEU A 255 -0.89 5.52 22.20
C LEU A 255 -0.34 6.90 22.53
N SER A 256 -1.21 7.86 22.84
CA SER A 256 -0.86 9.26 23.15
C SER A 256 -0.04 9.95 22.03
N SER A 257 0.50 11.13 22.31
CA SER A 257 1.37 11.87 21.37
C SER A 257 2.70 11.16 21.06
N THR A 258 3.12 10.21 21.89
CA THR A 258 4.30 9.36 21.65
C THR A 258 4.27 8.68 20.29
N PHE A 259 3.05 8.34 19.80
CA PHE A 259 2.87 7.79 18.47
C PHE A 259 3.38 8.72 17.34
N CYS A 260 3.13 10.03 17.46
CA CYS A 260 3.63 11.03 16.51
C CYS A 260 5.16 11.18 16.60
N GLU A 261 5.73 11.11 17.80
CA GLU A 261 7.18 11.17 18.01
C GLU A 261 7.89 9.97 17.36
N VAL A 262 7.32 8.77 17.53
CA VAL A 262 7.79 7.55 16.84
C VAL A 262 7.64 7.68 15.33
N GLY A 263 6.52 8.22 14.86
CA GLY A 263 6.28 8.49 13.44
C GLY A 263 7.33 9.43 12.85
N ASP A 264 7.62 10.55 13.51
CA ASP A 264 8.64 11.51 13.07
C ASP A 264 10.05 10.87 13.08
N LYS A 265 10.43 10.16 14.15
CA LYS A 265 11.70 9.42 14.21
C LYS A 265 11.86 8.47 13.00
N LEU A 266 10.84 7.68 12.70
CA LEU A 266 10.86 6.77 11.54
C LEU A 266 10.93 7.55 10.21
N TYR A 267 10.23 8.67 10.12
CA TYR A 267 10.31 9.54 8.94
C TYR A 267 11.73 10.07 8.72
N GLN A 268 12.41 10.57 9.77
CA GLN A 268 13.79 11.04 9.70
C GLN A 268 14.75 9.91 9.32
N GLN A 269 14.58 8.72 9.90
CA GLN A 269 15.36 7.53 9.51
C GLN A 269 15.18 7.18 8.04
N ARG A 270 13.96 7.30 7.50
CA ARG A 270 13.69 7.09 6.07
C ARG A 270 14.40 8.12 5.21
N MET A 271 14.39 9.39 5.62
CA MET A 271 15.10 10.45 4.87
C MET A 271 16.61 10.22 4.88
N GLN A 272 17.17 9.78 6.02
CA GLN A 272 18.58 9.41 6.07
C GLN A 272 18.89 8.20 5.19
N ALA A 273 18.09 7.13 5.25
CA ALA A 273 18.26 5.96 4.38
C ALA A 273 18.19 6.31 2.88
N LYS A 274 17.36 7.29 2.49
CA LYS A 274 17.34 7.80 1.10
C LYS A 274 18.68 8.45 0.72
N LYS A 275 19.26 9.26 1.60
CA LYS A 275 20.57 9.90 1.36
C LYS A 275 21.70 8.87 1.25
N ASP A 276 21.63 7.81 2.06
CA ASP A 276 22.62 6.73 2.10
C ASP A 276 22.44 5.70 0.96
N GLY A 277 21.40 5.86 0.10
CA GLY A 277 21.09 4.93 -0.98
C GLY A 277 20.54 3.57 -0.51
N ASP A 278 20.10 3.44 0.76
CA ASP A 278 19.55 2.21 1.33
C ASP A 278 18.07 2.02 0.94
N ASN A 279 17.83 1.64 -0.31
CA ASN A 279 16.48 1.46 -0.86
C ASN A 279 15.64 0.42 -0.10
N GLN A 280 16.27 -0.60 0.49
CA GLN A 280 15.54 -1.62 1.26
C GLN A 280 15.00 -1.03 2.58
N MET A 281 15.81 -0.26 3.30
CA MET A 281 15.37 0.42 4.52
C MET A 281 14.34 1.50 4.22
N VAL A 282 14.51 2.28 3.15
CA VAL A 282 13.50 3.24 2.65
C VAL A 282 12.16 2.55 2.42
N SER A 283 12.16 1.37 1.79
CA SER A 283 10.94 0.60 1.52
C SER A 283 10.31 0.05 2.79
N ALA A 284 11.11 -0.49 3.72
CA ALA A 284 10.61 -1.02 4.99
C ALA A 284 9.94 0.06 5.84
N ILE A 285 10.62 1.20 6.00
CA ILE A 285 10.08 2.31 6.80
C ILE A 285 8.87 2.94 6.09
N LYS A 286 8.86 3.01 4.75
CA LYS A 286 7.68 3.45 4.00
C LYS A 286 6.47 2.56 4.29
N LEU A 287 6.66 1.25 4.37
CA LEU A 287 5.59 0.31 4.71
C LEU A 287 5.14 0.45 6.17
N ALA A 288 6.08 0.70 7.10
CA ALA A 288 5.74 1.00 8.49
C ALA A 288 4.86 2.26 8.58
N LEU A 289 5.28 3.35 7.95
CA LEU A 289 4.59 4.63 8.00
C LEU A 289 3.24 4.61 7.26
N ASN A 290 3.16 4.06 6.06
CA ASN A 290 1.93 4.09 5.25
C ASN A 290 1.00 2.92 5.54
N GLY A 291 1.53 1.69 5.58
CA GLY A 291 0.73 0.47 5.70
C GLY A 291 0.27 0.20 7.12
N ALA A 292 1.16 0.38 8.10
CA ALA A 292 0.86 0.05 9.48
C ALA A 292 0.33 1.26 10.29
N LEU A 293 0.90 2.45 10.07
CA LEU A 293 0.46 3.64 10.77
C LEU A 293 -0.95 4.04 10.37
N PHE A 294 -1.28 3.95 9.08
CA PHE A 294 -2.58 4.32 8.55
C PHE A 294 -3.47 3.10 8.24
N GLY A 295 -2.98 2.14 7.42
CA GLY A 295 -3.77 1.03 6.92
C GLY A 295 -4.29 0.06 7.99
N LYS A 296 -3.68 0.06 9.18
CA LYS A 296 -4.06 -0.78 10.32
C LYS A 296 -4.94 -0.09 11.35
N SER A 297 -5.22 1.20 11.21
CA SER A 297 -6.08 1.95 12.14
C SER A 297 -7.55 1.54 12.09
N ASN A 298 -7.99 0.88 11.01
CA ASN A 298 -9.34 0.33 10.84
C ASN A 298 -9.42 -1.21 11.00
N ASP A 299 -8.33 -1.87 11.34
CA ASP A 299 -8.27 -3.31 11.59
C ASP A 299 -8.42 -3.57 13.10
N GLU A 300 -9.57 -4.11 13.53
CA GLU A 300 -9.88 -4.34 14.95
C GLU A 300 -8.91 -5.30 15.66
N HIS A 301 -8.15 -6.10 14.89
CA HIS A 301 -7.13 -6.98 15.42
C HIS A 301 -5.77 -6.30 15.57
N SER A 302 -5.60 -5.12 14.99
CA SER A 302 -4.35 -4.36 15.06
C SER A 302 -4.21 -3.59 16.39
N PRO A 303 -3.01 -3.54 16.98
CA PRO A 303 -2.74 -2.65 18.11
C PRO A 303 -2.71 -1.16 17.73
N MET A 304 -2.88 -0.82 16.44
CA MET A 304 -3.04 0.55 15.95
C MET A 304 -4.52 0.95 15.80
N TYR A 305 -5.48 0.09 16.19
CA TYR A 305 -6.89 0.30 15.96
C TYR A 305 -7.45 1.50 16.71
N ASP A 306 -7.86 2.50 15.97
CA ASP A 306 -8.74 3.61 16.38
C ASP A 306 -9.40 4.21 15.13
N THR A 307 -10.67 3.92 14.91
CA THR A 307 -11.43 4.40 13.74
C THR A 307 -11.55 5.91 13.68
N LYS A 308 -11.50 6.63 14.82
CA LYS A 308 -11.43 8.09 14.78
C LYS A 308 -10.13 8.57 14.16
N PHE A 309 -9.00 7.99 14.55
CA PHE A 309 -7.71 8.31 13.97
C PHE A 309 -7.68 8.06 12.45
N MET A 310 -8.31 6.99 11.97
CA MET A 310 -8.47 6.73 10.54
C MET A 310 -9.24 7.88 9.87
N PHE A 311 -10.38 8.32 10.45
CA PHE A 311 -11.14 9.43 9.88
C PHE A 311 -10.43 10.78 10.00
N ASP A 312 -9.69 11.04 11.08
CA ASP A 312 -8.89 12.26 11.24
C ASP A 312 -7.90 12.42 10.06
N ILE A 313 -7.31 11.33 9.60
CA ILE A 313 -6.39 11.36 8.46
C ILE A 313 -7.13 11.41 7.12
N THR A 314 -8.05 10.49 6.87
CA THR A 314 -8.67 10.36 5.54
C THR A 314 -9.53 11.56 5.16
N ILE A 315 -10.30 12.11 6.09
CA ILE A 315 -11.14 13.27 5.81
C ILE A 315 -10.28 14.51 5.55
N ASN A 316 -9.33 14.80 6.45
CA ASN A 316 -8.51 15.99 6.30
C ASN A 316 -7.60 15.90 5.08
N GLY A 317 -7.03 14.72 4.79
CA GLY A 317 -6.25 14.53 3.58
C GLY A 317 -7.01 14.92 2.32
N GLN A 318 -8.25 14.45 2.19
CA GLN A 318 -9.10 14.78 1.04
C GLN A 318 -9.48 16.26 1.00
N LEU A 319 -9.97 16.79 2.13
CA LEU A 319 -10.44 18.17 2.19
C LEU A 319 -9.30 19.20 2.00
N LEU A 320 -8.13 18.98 2.58
CA LEU A 320 -6.99 19.88 2.42
C LEU A 320 -6.49 19.90 0.97
N LEU A 321 -6.47 18.74 0.30
CA LEU A 321 -6.07 18.68 -1.11
C LEU A 321 -7.14 19.35 -2.00
N CYS A 322 -8.43 19.19 -1.70
CA CYS A 322 -9.52 19.91 -2.37
C CYS A 322 -9.42 21.43 -2.17
N MET A 323 -8.98 21.91 -0.99
CA MET A 323 -8.74 23.34 -0.78
C MET A 323 -7.69 23.90 -1.74
N LEU A 324 -6.58 23.18 -1.97
CA LEU A 324 -5.58 23.59 -2.97
C LEU A 324 -6.18 23.55 -4.37
N SER A 325 -6.83 22.44 -4.72
CA SER A 325 -7.46 22.24 -6.03
C SER A 325 -8.48 23.34 -6.34
N GLU A 326 -9.36 23.71 -5.39
CA GLU A 326 -10.32 24.81 -5.54
C GLU A 326 -9.62 26.11 -5.90
N ARG A 327 -8.54 26.45 -5.17
CA ARG A 327 -7.78 27.69 -5.42
C ARG A 327 -7.12 27.71 -6.80
N LEU A 328 -6.50 26.61 -7.19
CA LEU A 328 -5.87 26.50 -8.50
C LEU A 328 -6.91 26.63 -9.63
N ALA A 329 -8.06 25.97 -9.47
CA ALA A 329 -9.16 26.08 -10.43
C ALA A 329 -9.76 27.50 -10.47
N ASP A 330 -9.83 28.22 -9.33
CA ASP A 330 -10.30 29.61 -9.27
C ASP A 330 -9.39 30.57 -10.04
N GLU A 331 -8.11 30.34 -10.03
CA GLU A 331 -7.12 31.10 -10.82
C GLU A 331 -7.09 30.69 -12.31
N GLY A 332 -7.95 29.76 -12.73
CA GLY A 332 -8.03 29.31 -14.13
C GLY A 332 -7.02 28.20 -14.48
N ILE A 333 -6.23 27.73 -13.55
CA ILE A 333 -5.24 26.66 -13.79
C ILE A 333 -5.97 25.36 -14.16
N LYS A 334 -5.56 24.77 -15.28
CA LYS A 334 -6.15 23.51 -15.76
C LYS A 334 -5.68 22.34 -14.90
N ILE A 335 -6.62 21.80 -14.11
CA ILE A 335 -6.40 20.55 -13.37
C ILE A 335 -6.70 19.38 -14.29
N ILE A 336 -5.78 18.43 -14.40
CA ILE A 336 -5.93 17.21 -15.20
C ILE A 336 -6.42 16.08 -14.33
N GLN A 337 -5.82 15.96 -13.13
CA GLN A 337 -6.15 14.89 -12.20
C GLN A 337 -5.89 15.34 -10.76
N ILE A 338 -6.70 14.85 -9.83
CA ILE A 338 -6.41 14.83 -8.40
C ILE A 338 -6.42 13.37 -7.95
N ASN A 339 -5.42 12.97 -7.18
CA ASN A 339 -5.29 11.62 -6.65
C ASN A 339 -4.88 11.74 -5.20
N THR A 340 -5.22 10.80 -4.40
CA THR A 340 -5.00 10.65 -2.93
C THR A 340 -4.04 11.66 -2.28
N ASP A 341 -2.90 11.94 -2.90
CA ASP A 341 -1.76 12.70 -2.39
C ASP A 341 -1.24 13.81 -3.33
N GLY A 342 -1.80 13.97 -4.54
CA GLY A 342 -1.28 14.96 -5.49
C GLY A 342 -2.30 15.50 -6.49
N ILE A 343 -1.94 16.61 -7.12
CA ILE A 343 -2.71 17.30 -8.14
C ILE A 343 -1.83 17.47 -9.39
N LEU A 344 -2.26 16.91 -10.52
CA LEU A 344 -1.64 17.11 -11.81
C LEU A 344 -2.29 18.29 -12.52
N VAL A 345 -1.48 19.26 -12.90
CA VAL A 345 -1.90 20.48 -13.59
C VAL A 345 -1.16 20.68 -14.91
N LYS A 346 -1.77 21.43 -15.83
CA LYS A 346 -1.07 22.03 -16.96
C LYS A 346 -1.05 23.53 -16.78
N VAL A 347 0.13 24.15 -16.78
CA VAL A 347 0.34 25.56 -16.46
C VAL A 347 1.20 26.27 -17.50
N THR A 348 0.79 27.45 -17.92
CA THR A 348 1.61 28.41 -18.68
C THR A 348 2.68 29.01 -17.76
N LYS A 349 3.61 29.81 -18.32
CA LYS A 349 4.63 30.49 -17.52
C LYS A 349 4.04 31.47 -16.50
N ASP A 350 2.96 32.17 -16.84
CA ASP A 350 2.31 33.12 -15.96
C ASP A 350 1.50 32.37 -14.86
N GLU A 351 0.79 31.33 -15.23
CA GLU A 351 0.07 30.45 -14.28
C GLU A 351 1.01 29.72 -13.32
N ARG A 352 2.27 29.49 -13.70
CA ARG A 352 3.29 28.92 -12.81
C ARG A 352 3.52 29.77 -11.57
N ILE A 353 3.53 31.08 -11.72
CA ILE A 353 3.69 32.05 -10.61
C ILE A 353 2.50 31.89 -9.63
N LEU A 354 1.29 31.72 -10.17
CA LEU A 354 0.08 31.53 -9.37
C LEU A 354 0.09 30.15 -8.67
N LEU A 355 0.53 29.10 -9.38
CA LEU A 355 0.71 27.76 -8.81
C LEU A 355 1.65 27.82 -7.60
N ASP A 356 2.84 28.37 -7.77
CA ASP A 356 3.86 28.45 -6.72
C ASP A 356 3.38 29.28 -5.52
N LYS A 357 2.67 30.38 -5.77
CA LYS A 357 2.05 31.22 -4.73
C LYS A 357 1.05 30.45 -3.89
N TRP A 358 0.13 29.72 -4.53
CA TRP A 358 -0.93 29.00 -3.81
C TRP A 358 -0.40 27.72 -3.13
N CYS A 359 0.53 27.02 -3.74
CA CYS A 359 1.22 25.90 -3.14
C CYS A 359 1.98 26.35 -1.87
N LYS A 360 2.73 27.45 -1.93
CA LYS A 360 3.45 27.99 -0.77
C LYS A 360 2.50 28.41 0.37
N ARG A 361 1.38 29.04 0.02
CA ARG A 361 0.37 29.41 1.00
C ARG A 361 -0.28 28.18 1.65
N TRP A 362 -0.55 27.16 0.87
CA TRP A 362 -1.09 25.89 1.34
C TRP A 362 -0.11 25.16 2.27
N GLU A 363 1.18 25.07 1.90
CA GLU A 363 2.24 24.54 2.75
C GLU A 363 2.31 25.25 4.11
N THR A 364 2.25 26.58 4.09
CA THR A 364 2.29 27.40 5.31
C THR A 364 1.09 27.12 6.22
N LEU A 365 -0.10 27.01 5.61
CA LEU A 365 -1.35 26.77 6.33
C LEU A 365 -1.40 25.36 6.93
N THR A 366 -0.98 24.34 6.17
CA THR A 366 -1.11 22.93 6.54
C THR A 366 0.11 22.38 7.26
N LYS A 367 1.24 23.07 7.21
CA LYS A 367 2.58 22.63 7.67
C LYS A 367 3.10 21.39 6.93
N LEU A 368 2.49 21.06 5.79
CA LEU A 368 2.90 19.96 4.93
C LEU A 368 3.85 20.49 3.83
N LYS A 369 4.56 19.56 3.16
CA LYS A 369 5.49 19.89 2.08
C LYS A 369 5.01 19.31 0.77
N LEU A 370 5.23 20.06 -0.30
CA LEU A 370 4.92 19.68 -1.67
C LEU A 370 6.20 19.38 -2.44
N ASP A 371 6.18 18.27 -3.16
CA ASP A 371 7.19 17.90 -4.14
C ASP A 371 6.62 18.15 -5.55
N TYR A 372 7.49 18.39 -6.52
CA TYR A 372 7.09 18.73 -7.89
C TYR A 372 7.73 17.77 -8.88
N ASP A 373 6.90 17.01 -9.57
CA ASP A 373 7.29 16.14 -10.67
C ASP A 373 6.93 16.80 -12.01
N HIS A 374 7.88 16.87 -12.94
CA HIS A 374 7.70 17.48 -14.27
C HIS A 374 7.61 16.40 -15.34
N PHE A 375 6.51 16.40 -16.09
CA PHE A 375 6.25 15.41 -17.14
C PHE A 375 6.38 16.03 -18.54
N LYS A 376 6.93 15.25 -19.49
CA LYS A 376 6.84 15.54 -20.93
C LYS A 376 5.47 15.18 -21.49
N VAL A 377 4.99 14.00 -21.09
CA VAL A 377 3.73 13.47 -21.56
C VAL A 377 3.12 12.55 -20.49
N ILE A 378 1.79 12.59 -20.40
CA ILE A 378 1.00 11.62 -19.63
C ILE A 378 -0.09 11.07 -20.55
N VAL A 379 -0.14 9.75 -20.67
CA VAL A 379 -1.23 8.99 -21.28
C VAL A 379 -2.10 8.47 -20.17
N GLN A 380 -3.31 8.98 -20.05
CA GLN A 380 -4.22 8.70 -18.96
C GLN A 380 -5.51 8.04 -19.47
N ARG A 381 -5.85 6.88 -18.93
CA ARG A 381 -7.19 6.30 -19.07
C ARG A 381 -8.11 6.83 -17.95
N ASP A 382 -7.63 6.77 -16.72
CA ASP A 382 -8.28 7.27 -15.51
C ASP A 382 -7.23 7.53 -14.42
N VAL A 383 -7.65 8.01 -13.24
CA VAL A 383 -6.79 8.39 -12.12
C VAL A 383 -5.85 7.26 -11.65
N ASN A 384 -6.27 6.01 -11.80
CA ASN A 384 -5.52 4.83 -11.35
C ASN A 384 -4.81 4.09 -12.48
N ASN A 385 -5.00 4.53 -13.73
CA ASN A 385 -4.45 3.87 -14.92
C ASN A 385 -3.84 4.91 -15.86
N TYR A 386 -2.55 5.12 -15.74
CA TYR A 386 -1.80 6.06 -16.58
C TYR A 386 -0.34 5.66 -16.74
N SER A 387 0.28 6.16 -17.81
CA SER A 387 1.73 6.15 -18.05
C SER A 387 2.21 7.59 -18.25
N GLY A 388 3.21 8.01 -17.49
CA GLY A 388 3.83 9.34 -17.60
C GLY A 388 5.32 9.24 -17.89
N THR A 389 5.82 10.07 -18.80
CA THR A 389 7.26 10.24 -19.07
C THR A 389 7.71 11.56 -18.47
N PHE A 390 8.66 11.51 -17.56
CA PHE A 390 9.26 12.69 -16.95
C PHE A 390 10.15 13.48 -17.92
N THR A 391 10.54 14.67 -17.54
CA THR A 391 11.46 15.52 -18.32
C THR A 391 12.85 14.91 -18.49
N ASP A 392 13.29 14.03 -17.59
CA ASP A 392 14.54 13.27 -17.66
C ASP A 392 14.43 11.95 -18.46
N ASN A 393 13.30 11.69 -19.11
CA ASN A 393 12.93 10.47 -19.86
C ASN A 393 12.67 9.22 -19.01
N SER A 394 12.74 9.28 -17.70
CA SER A 394 12.25 8.21 -16.86
C SER A 394 10.73 8.09 -16.95
N THR A 395 10.17 6.93 -16.58
CA THR A 395 8.73 6.66 -16.69
C THR A 395 8.11 6.35 -15.33
N LYS A 396 6.85 6.76 -15.17
CA LYS A 396 5.99 6.41 -14.03
C LYS A 396 4.72 5.78 -14.56
N GLU A 397 4.51 4.53 -14.23
CA GLU A 397 3.36 3.77 -14.71
C GLU A 397 2.46 3.34 -13.54
N LYS A 398 1.15 3.35 -13.75
CA LYS A 398 0.16 2.96 -12.75
C LYS A 398 -0.96 2.12 -13.37
N GLY A 399 -1.44 1.16 -12.59
CA GLY A 399 -2.57 0.29 -12.95
C GLY A 399 -2.32 -0.51 -14.23
N ALA A 400 -3.22 -0.40 -15.20
CA ALA A 400 -3.16 -1.16 -16.46
C ALA A 400 -1.90 -0.87 -17.31
N PHE A 401 -1.23 0.24 -17.09
CA PHE A 401 0.02 0.59 -17.78
C PHE A 401 1.26 0.12 -17.03
N ALA A 402 1.13 -0.23 -15.74
CA ALA A 402 2.27 -0.63 -14.94
C ALA A 402 2.70 -2.05 -15.29
N ILE A 403 3.90 -2.20 -15.84
CA ILE A 403 4.60 -3.47 -15.94
C ILE A 403 5.23 -3.75 -14.57
N ASN A 404 4.37 -4.08 -13.61
CA ASN A 404 4.81 -4.36 -12.25
C ASN A 404 5.46 -5.73 -12.20
N LYS A 405 6.56 -5.82 -11.52
CA LYS A 405 7.39 -6.98 -11.14
C LYS A 405 7.06 -8.29 -11.86
N PRO A 406 8.02 -8.97 -12.45
CA PRO A 406 7.84 -10.14 -13.31
C PRO A 406 7.03 -11.28 -12.67
N TRP A 407 6.83 -11.23 -11.35
CA TRP A 407 6.14 -12.26 -10.57
C TRP A 407 4.64 -12.03 -10.37
N ASN A 408 4.09 -10.89 -10.81
CA ASN A 408 2.66 -10.63 -10.64
C ASN A 408 1.85 -11.25 -11.78
N LYS A 409 0.76 -11.91 -11.42
CA LYS A 409 -0.30 -12.33 -12.35
C LYS A 409 -0.69 -11.13 -13.23
N ASP A 410 -0.76 -11.29 -14.54
CA ASP A 410 -1.35 -10.34 -15.50
C ASP A 410 -0.45 -9.61 -16.51
N HIS A 411 0.84 -9.86 -16.56
CA HIS A 411 1.66 -9.14 -17.54
C HIS A 411 1.38 -9.52 -18.98
N SER A 412 1.26 -10.80 -19.28
CA SER A 412 1.01 -11.30 -20.65
C SER A 412 -0.43 -11.10 -21.11
N MET A 413 -1.39 -11.01 -20.19
CA MET A 413 -2.82 -10.88 -20.49
C MET A 413 -3.28 -9.43 -20.70
N LYS A 414 -2.45 -8.44 -20.38
CA LYS A 414 -2.79 -7.00 -20.53
C LYS A 414 -2.29 -6.37 -21.83
N ILE A 415 -1.52 -7.12 -22.59
CA ILE A 415 -0.95 -6.68 -23.89
C ILE A 415 -1.85 -7.10 -25.07
N VAL A 416 -2.92 -7.83 -24.82
CA VAL A 416 -3.89 -8.25 -25.86
C VAL A 416 -5.09 -7.32 -25.89
#